data_ad1e7a5d070049b5fabd8569f742dcf6
#
_entry.id   ad1e7a5d070049b5fabd8569f742dcf6
#
_cell.length_a   1.000
_cell.length_b   1.000
_cell.length_c   1.000
_cell.angle_alpha   90.00
_cell.angle_beta   90.00
_cell.angle_gamma   90.00
#
_symmetry.space_group_name_H-M   'P 1'
#
loop_
_entity.id
_entity.type
_entity.pdbx_description
1 polymer ?
#
loop_
_entity_poly.entity_id
_entity_poly.type
_entity_poly.pdbx_seq_one_letter_code
_entity_poly.pdbx_strand_id
1 'polypeptide(L)'
;RLIKSWFLIRWGKLSTTRLGHFAPDIEVYFCKKNAKFNTPKQKYIDIFFFHPNYVCNQQLYNMFKKKVLWLPAFFLLPVYNVNRLLDLFVSGGKEHEIEFDRNEERDIHDLFSKYKPHLSLNNKDETKGKIILNKFGIPDNNKFVCLIVRDDFYLDRHKNYASKDYSQSSYRNGNIDRYILAAEELANRGYYVF
;
A
#
# COMPACT_ATOMS: atom_id res chain seq x y z
N ARG A 1 -14.13 17.20 -17.56
CA ARG A 1 -13.14 18.03 -18.29
C ARG A 1 -13.57 19.49 -18.42
N LEU A 2 -14.83 19.80 -18.69
CA LEU A 2 -15.32 21.18 -18.89
C LEU A 2 -15.15 22.09 -17.68
N ILE A 3 -15.23 21.56 -16.46
CA ILE A 3 -15.12 22.32 -15.21
C ILE A 3 -13.74 22.27 -14.58
N LYS A 4 -12.76 21.58 -15.21
CA LYS A 4 -11.44 21.28 -14.59
C LYS A 4 -10.69 22.53 -14.13
N SER A 5 -10.86 23.66 -14.81
CA SER A 5 -10.20 24.91 -14.44
C SER A 5 -10.67 25.47 -13.09
N TRP A 6 -11.86 25.13 -12.66
CA TRP A 6 -12.48 25.61 -11.40
C TRP A 6 -12.50 24.55 -10.34
N PHE A 7 -12.77 23.30 -10.76
CA PHE A 7 -12.87 22.15 -9.87
C PHE A 7 -12.39 20.89 -10.58
N LEU A 8 -11.35 20.26 -10.03
CA LEU A 8 -10.76 19.06 -10.58
C LEU A 8 -11.19 17.83 -9.78
N ILE A 9 -11.76 16.84 -10.44
CA ILE A 9 -12.01 15.53 -9.87
C ILE A 9 -10.87 14.62 -10.34
N ARG A 10 -10.13 14.04 -9.39
CA ARG A 10 -9.09 13.06 -9.69
C ARG A 10 -9.47 11.69 -9.14
N TRP A 11 -9.08 10.67 -9.85
CA TRP A 11 -9.28 9.28 -9.44
C TRP A 11 -7.95 8.53 -9.35
N GLY A 12 -7.80 7.79 -8.26
CA GLY A 12 -6.68 6.92 -8.00
C GLY A 12 -7.10 5.45 -8.10
N LYS A 13 -6.48 4.72 -9.02
CA LYS A 13 -6.61 3.27 -9.12
C LYS A 13 -5.55 2.60 -8.27
N LEU A 14 -5.93 1.96 -7.16
CA LEU A 14 -5.02 1.30 -6.26
C LEU A 14 -4.89 -0.20 -6.56
N SER A 15 -3.65 -0.67 -6.60
CA SER A 15 -3.35 -2.09 -6.66
C SER A 15 -3.32 -2.68 -5.26
N THR A 16 -4.26 -3.58 -4.96
CA THR A 16 -4.41 -4.20 -3.63
C THR A 16 -3.86 -5.62 -3.56
N THR A 17 -3.27 -6.12 -4.64
CA THR A 17 -2.90 -7.53 -4.76
C THR A 17 -1.55 -7.87 -4.15
N ARG A 18 -0.68 -6.87 -3.94
CA ARG A 18 0.66 -7.03 -3.38
C ARG A 18 0.89 -5.99 -2.30
N LEU A 19 1.33 -6.43 -1.14
CA LEU A 19 1.60 -5.54 0.00
C LEU A 19 2.67 -4.50 -0.33
N GLY A 20 3.72 -4.89 -1.08
CA GLY A 20 4.82 -4.01 -1.47
C GLY A 20 4.45 -2.86 -2.43
N HIS A 21 3.26 -2.91 -3.05
CA HIS A 21 2.68 -1.79 -3.80
C HIS A 21 1.60 -1.09 -2.96
N PHE A 22 0.72 -1.88 -2.37
CA PHE A 22 -0.46 -1.35 -1.69
C PHE A 22 -0.11 -0.41 -0.52
N ALA A 23 0.87 -0.76 0.30
CA ALA A 23 1.26 0.06 1.45
C ALA A 23 2.03 1.33 1.06
N PRO A 24 3.11 1.26 0.23
CA PRO A 24 3.87 2.43 -0.17
C PRO A 24 3.08 3.43 -1.00
N ASP A 25 2.27 2.97 -1.97
CA ASP A 25 1.48 3.87 -2.82
C ASP A 25 0.59 4.80 -2.00
N ILE A 26 -0.05 4.23 -0.97
CA ILE A 26 -0.92 4.97 -0.08
C ILE A 26 -0.13 6.01 0.73
N GLU A 27 0.99 5.59 1.29
CA GLU A 27 1.80 6.46 2.14
C GLU A 27 2.46 7.58 1.34
N VAL A 28 3.00 7.26 0.16
CA VAL A 28 3.57 8.26 -0.77
C VAL A 28 2.52 9.28 -1.19
N TYR A 29 1.28 8.84 -1.48
CA TYR A 29 0.20 9.75 -1.79
C TYR A 29 -0.05 10.77 -0.66
N PHE A 30 -0.12 10.32 0.61
CA PHE A 30 -0.32 11.22 1.72
C PHE A 30 0.87 12.16 1.95
N CYS A 31 2.09 11.66 1.84
CA CYS A 31 3.30 12.45 1.94
C CYS A 31 3.34 13.55 0.86
N LYS A 32 3.04 13.20 -0.40
CA LYS A 32 2.95 14.16 -1.50
C LYS A 32 1.89 15.23 -1.25
N LYS A 33 0.73 14.81 -0.76
CA LYS A 33 -0.35 15.75 -0.43
C LYS A 33 0.07 16.74 0.64
N ASN A 34 0.74 16.28 1.71
CA ASN A 34 1.26 17.14 2.77
C ASN A 34 2.38 18.06 2.28
N ALA A 35 3.26 17.55 1.42
CA ALA A 35 4.33 18.33 0.81
C ALA A 35 3.83 19.31 -0.27
N LYS A 36 2.54 19.25 -0.60
CA LYS A 36 1.95 19.96 -1.76
C LYS A 36 2.67 19.64 -3.08
N PHE A 37 3.25 18.46 -3.18
CA PHE A 37 3.96 17.99 -4.34
C PHE A 37 2.95 17.49 -5.39
N ASN A 38 3.02 18.01 -6.62
CA ASN A 38 2.08 17.70 -7.69
C ASN A 38 0.60 17.89 -7.30
N THR A 39 0.31 18.82 -6.38
CA THR A 39 -1.06 19.14 -5.99
C THR A 39 -1.67 20.13 -6.97
N PRO A 40 -2.92 19.94 -7.40
CA PRO A 40 -3.60 20.90 -8.26
C PRO A 40 -3.70 22.28 -7.61
N LYS A 41 -3.56 23.35 -8.41
CA LYS A 41 -3.71 24.74 -7.93
C LYS A 41 -5.16 25.11 -7.67
N GLN A 42 -6.08 24.54 -8.45
CA GLN A 42 -7.53 24.74 -8.30
C GLN A 42 -8.11 23.85 -7.21
N LYS A 43 -9.38 24.10 -6.82
CA LYS A 43 -10.11 23.20 -5.92
C LYS A 43 -10.19 21.81 -6.55
N TYR A 44 -9.95 20.77 -5.76
CA TYR A 44 -10.00 19.39 -6.24
C TYR A 44 -10.54 18.41 -5.20
N ILE A 45 -10.96 17.26 -5.69
CA ILE A 45 -11.34 16.11 -4.90
C ILE A 45 -10.65 14.84 -5.45
N ASP A 46 -10.11 14.04 -4.55
CA ASP A 46 -9.47 12.77 -4.87
C ASP A 46 -10.39 11.63 -4.48
N ILE A 47 -10.71 10.76 -5.44
CA ILE A 47 -11.58 9.60 -5.26
C ILE A 47 -10.80 8.35 -5.63
N PHE A 48 -10.80 7.36 -4.76
CA PHE A 48 -10.04 6.13 -4.95
C PHE A 48 -10.94 4.95 -5.26
N PHE A 49 -10.42 4.00 -6.00
CA PHE A 49 -11.04 2.69 -6.20
C PHE A 49 -9.99 1.58 -6.23
N PHE A 50 -10.40 0.39 -5.82
CA PHE A 50 -9.55 -0.78 -5.72
C PHE A 50 -9.85 -1.72 -6.87
N HIS A 51 -8.80 -2.13 -7.59
CA HIS A 51 -8.92 -3.08 -8.68
C HIS A 51 -7.58 -3.82 -8.87
N PRO A 52 -7.59 -5.13 -9.02
CA PRO A 52 -8.74 -6.06 -8.96
C PRO A 52 -9.32 -6.21 -7.54
N ASN A 53 -10.46 -6.91 -7.43
CA ASN A 53 -11.21 -7.06 -6.17
C ASN A 53 -10.52 -7.93 -5.09
N TYR A 54 -9.30 -8.40 -5.34
CA TYR A 54 -8.51 -9.12 -4.35
C TYR A 54 -7.71 -8.18 -3.48
N VAL A 55 -7.78 -8.36 -2.18
CA VAL A 55 -7.09 -7.56 -1.18
C VAL A 55 -6.10 -8.45 -0.43
N CYS A 56 -4.80 -8.17 -0.57
CA CYS A 56 -3.74 -8.94 0.08
C CYS A 56 -3.66 -8.70 1.60
N ASN A 57 -4.14 -7.54 2.07
CA ASN A 57 -4.17 -7.18 3.48
C ASN A 57 -5.44 -6.42 3.82
N GLN A 58 -6.39 -7.10 4.48
CA GLN A 58 -7.70 -6.53 4.80
C GLN A 58 -7.60 -5.42 5.86
N GLN A 59 -6.65 -5.50 6.80
CA GLN A 59 -6.47 -4.47 7.81
C GLN A 59 -6.02 -3.16 7.17
N LEU A 60 -5.00 -3.19 6.33
CA LEU A 60 -4.53 -2.04 5.59
C LEU A 60 -5.63 -1.42 4.72
N TYR A 61 -6.40 -2.25 4.04
CA TYR A 61 -7.55 -1.82 3.25
C TYR A 61 -8.58 -1.04 4.09
N ASN A 62 -8.93 -1.57 5.27
CA ASN A 62 -9.88 -0.93 6.17
C ASN A 62 -9.35 0.39 6.74
N MET A 63 -8.04 0.46 7.05
CA MET A 63 -7.40 1.68 7.51
C MET A 63 -7.43 2.76 6.42
N PHE A 64 -7.10 2.39 5.19
CA PHE A 64 -7.07 3.32 4.07
C PHE A 64 -8.46 3.87 3.74
N LYS A 65 -9.48 3.02 3.69
CA LYS A 65 -10.87 3.43 3.42
C LYS A 65 -11.39 4.48 4.39
N LYS A 66 -10.89 4.53 5.61
CA LYS A 66 -11.27 5.56 6.61
C LYS A 66 -10.60 6.92 6.35
N LYS A 67 -9.54 6.96 5.56
CA LYS A 67 -8.72 8.16 5.35
C LYS A 67 -9.00 8.87 4.04
N VAL A 68 -9.61 8.19 3.07
CA VAL A 68 -9.86 8.73 1.73
C VAL A 68 -11.31 8.55 1.31
N LEU A 69 -11.74 9.39 0.39
CA LEU A 69 -13.00 9.16 -0.32
C LEU A 69 -12.78 8.03 -1.32
N TRP A 70 -13.54 6.97 -1.19
CA TRP A 70 -13.49 5.83 -2.09
C TRP A 70 -14.87 5.49 -2.64
N LEU A 71 -14.87 4.97 -3.85
CA LEU A 71 -16.07 4.41 -4.48
C LEU A 71 -15.76 3.00 -5.03
N PRO A 72 -16.76 2.14 -5.10
CA PRO A 72 -16.61 0.81 -5.71
C PRO A 72 -16.09 0.91 -7.15
N ALA A 73 -15.20 -0.02 -7.53
CA ALA A 73 -14.64 -0.07 -8.88
C ALA A 73 -15.70 -0.18 -9.98
N PHE A 74 -16.84 -0.77 -9.68
CA PHE A 74 -17.97 -0.87 -10.59
C PHE A 74 -18.39 0.51 -11.14
N PHE A 75 -18.37 1.55 -10.31
CA PHE A 75 -18.73 2.91 -10.74
C PHE A 75 -17.56 3.65 -11.38
N LEU A 76 -16.36 3.54 -10.81
CA LEU A 76 -15.23 4.36 -11.25
C LEU A 76 -14.43 3.76 -12.39
N LEU A 77 -14.38 2.45 -12.53
CA LEU A 77 -13.61 1.81 -13.60
C LEU A 77 -14.10 2.17 -15.01
N PRO A 78 -15.42 2.22 -15.28
CA PRO A 78 -15.91 2.73 -16.57
C PRO A 78 -15.50 4.19 -16.83
N VAL A 79 -15.64 5.08 -15.84
CA VAL A 79 -15.25 6.49 -15.95
C VAL A 79 -13.76 6.62 -16.20
N TYR A 80 -12.95 5.87 -15.48
CA TYR A 80 -11.50 5.83 -15.65
C TYR A 80 -11.11 5.37 -17.07
N ASN A 81 -11.71 4.29 -17.56
CA ASN A 81 -11.42 3.76 -18.90
C ASN A 81 -11.86 4.71 -20.00
N VAL A 82 -13.06 5.32 -19.87
CA VAL A 82 -13.56 6.33 -20.82
C VAL A 82 -12.66 7.56 -20.81
N ASN A 83 -12.21 8.02 -19.65
CA ASN A 83 -11.26 9.15 -19.57
C ASN A 83 -9.97 8.87 -20.34
N ARG A 84 -9.40 7.67 -20.16
CA ARG A 84 -8.18 7.25 -20.88
C ARG A 84 -8.41 7.12 -22.39
N LEU A 85 -9.55 6.58 -22.80
CA LEU A 85 -9.91 6.50 -24.22
C LEU A 85 -10.04 7.90 -24.83
N LEU A 86 -10.74 8.80 -24.17
CA LEU A 86 -10.90 10.18 -24.62
C LEU A 86 -9.58 10.95 -24.65
N ASP A 87 -8.60 10.59 -23.83
CA ASP A 87 -7.29 11.26 -23.81
C ASP A 87 -6.47 10.99 -25.07
N LEU A 88 -6.83 9.95 -25.83
CA LEU A 88 -6.24 9.69 -27.15
C LEU A 88 -6.65 10.74 -28.19
N PHE A 89 -7.79 11.39 -28.01
CA PHE A 89 -8.37 12.34 -28.97
C PHE A 89 -8.37 13.79 -28.43
N VAL A 90 -8.53 13.95 -27.13
CA VAL A 90 -8.64 15.25 -26.46
C VAL A 90 -7.75 15.25 -25.23
N SER A 91 -6.70 16.04 -25.24
CA SER A 91 -5.74 16.15 -24.13
C SER A 91 -6.39 16.60 -22.81
N GLY A 92 -5.72 16.30 -21.69
CA GLY A 92 -6.13 16.74 -20.35
C GLY A 92 -6.80 15.67 -19.50
N GLY A 93 -6.85 14.42 -19.97
CA GLY A 93 -7.35 13.29 -19.18
C GLY A 93 -6.41 12.89 -18.05
N LYS A 94 -5.11 13.02 -18.25
CA LYS A 94 -4.08 12.69 -17.25
C LYS A 94 -4.18 13.54 -15.98
N GLU A 95 -4.62 14.78 -16.08
CA GLU A 95 -4.83 15.64 -14.91
C GLU A 95 -5.87 15.07 -13.94
N HIS A 96 -6.79 14.24 -14.43
CA HIS A 96 -7.80 13.55 -13.62
C HIS A 96 -7.29 12.24 -13.00
N GLU A 97 -6.07 11.82 -13.29
CA GLU A 97 -5.51 10.58 -12.74
C GLU A 97 -4.51 10.89 -11.62
N ILE A 98 -4.65 10.17 -10.51
CA ILE A 98 -3.62 10.13 -9.47
C ILE A 98 -2.69 9.00 -9.89
N GLU A 99 -1.52 9.36 -10.40
CA GLU A 99 -0.52 8.40 -10.82
C GLU A 99 0.20 7.81 -9.60
N PHE A 100 0.27 6.48 -9.60
CA PHE A 100 1.14 5.70 -8.73
C PHE A 100 2.25 5.16 -9.61
N ASP A 101 3.30 5.95 -9.78
CA ASP A 101 4.44 5.54 -10.59
C ASP A 101 5.27 4.48 -9.85
N ARG A 102 5.66 3.43 -10.57
CA ARG A 102 6.53 2.37 -10.04
C ARG A 102 7.88 2.90 -9.53
N ASN A 103 8.36 4.02 -10.07
CA ASN A 103 9.58 4.67 -9.61
C ASN A 103 9.39 5.42 -8.29
N GLU A 104 8.18 5.86 -7.99
CA GLU A 104 7.84 6.61 -6.77
C GLU A 104 7.71 5.73 -5.53
N GLU A 105 7.48 4.43 -5.70
CA GLU A 105 7.52 3.42 -4.62
C GLU A 105 8.88 3.42 -3.89
N ARG A 106 9.91 4.00 -4.51
CA ARG A 106 11.26 4.09 -3.94
C ARG A 106 11.50 5.34 -3.11
N ASP A 107 10.44 6.15 -2.91
CA ASP A 107 10.55 7.43 -2.18
C ASP A 107 11.74 8.30 -2.61
N ILE A 108 11.88 8.48 -3.93
CA ILE A 108 12.98 9.26 -4.53
C ILE A 108 13.07 10.70 -4.03
N HIS A 109 12.05 11.20 -3.37
CA HIS A 109 11.99 12.55 -2.78
C HIS A 109 12.25 12.55 -1.27
N ASP A 110 12.57 11.40 -0.68
CA ASP A 110 12.81 11.23 0.75
C ASP A 110 11.67 11.79 1.62
N LEU A 111 10.43 11.49 1.22
CA LEU A 111 9.24 11.98 1.91
C LEU A 111 8.95 11.19 3.19
N PHE A 112 9.30 9.90 3.24
CA PHE A 112 9.07 9.06 4.41
C PHE A 112 9.89 9.50 5.63
N SER A 113 11.07 10.10 5.42
CA SER A 113 11.87 10.66 6.51
C SER A 113 11.29 11.97 7.05
N LYS A 114 10.57 12.72 6.19
CA LYS A 114 10.03 14.06 6.51
C LYS A 114 8.68 14.03 7.20
N TYR A 115 7.91 12.97 6.99
CA TYR A 115 6.53 12.85 7.49
C TYR A 115 6.36 11.61 8.36
N LYS A 116 5.58 11.75 9.43
CA LYS A 116 5.17 10.60 10.24
C LYS A 116 4.20 9.72 9.43
N PRO A 117 4.13 8.41 9.70
CA PRO A 117 3.16 7.53 9.08
C PRO A 117 1.73 8.06 9.19
N HIS A 118 1.02 8.08 8.07
CA HIS A 118 -0.35 8.61 8.01
C HIS A 118 -1.40 7.57 8.40
N LEU A 119 -1.06 6.29 8.25
CA LEU A 119 -1.92 5.21 8.70
C LEU A 119 -1.52 4.78 10.11
N SER A 120 -2.50 4.65 10.97
CA SER A 120 -2.34 4.19 12.35
C SER A 120 -3.45 3.21 12.72
N LEU A 121 -3.15 2.31 13.61
CA LEU A 121 -4.17 1.46 14.22
C LEU A 121 -5.09 2.31 15.11
N ASN A 122 -6.34 1.94 15.17
CA ASN A 122 -7.26 2.51 16.16
C ASN A 122 -7.19 1.70 17.46
N ASN A 123 -7.75 2.23 18.55
CA ASN A 123 -7.70 1.60 19.87
C ASN A 123 -8.26 0.16 19.87
N LYS A 124 -9.30 -0.11 19.06
CA LYS A 124 -9.87 -1.46 18.95
C LYS A 124 -8.90 -2.43 18.28
N ASP A 125 -8.22 -1.97 17.22
CA ASP A 125 -7.25 -2.78 16.48
C ASP A 125 -5.99 -3.00 17.35
N GLU A 126 -5.55 -2.01 18.12
CA GLU A 126 -4.45 -2.14 19.08
C GLU A 126 -4.78 -3.12 20.20
N THR A 127 -5.97 -3.03 20.80
CA THR A 127 -6.43 -3.99 21.82
C THR A 127 -6.46 -5.41 21.26
N LYS A 128 -6.98 -5.58 20.05
CA LYS A 128 -6.98 -6.88 19.37
C LYS A 128 -5.55 -7.39 19.12
N GLY A 129 -4.65 -6.52 18.73
CA GLY A 129 -3.23 -6.86 18.54
C GLY A 129 -2.60 -7.36 19.84
N LYS A 130 -2.80 -6.67 20.95
CA LYS A 130 -2.32 -7.09 22.29
C LYS A 130 -2.87 -8.46 22.70
N ILE A 131 -4.17 -8.69 22.50
CA ILE A 131 -4.77 -10.01 22.79
C ILE A 131 -4.11 -11.12 21.96
N ILE A 132 -3.79 -10.85 20.69
CA ILE A 132 -3.12 -11.82 19.84
C ILE A 132 -1.68 -12.06 20.31
N LEU A 133 -0.93 -11.01 20.62
CA LEU A 133 0.44 -11.15 21.15
C LEU A 133 0.46 -11.95 22.46
N ASN A 134 -0.47 -11.66 23.37
CA ASN A 134 -0.60 -12.44 24.62
C ASN A 134 -0.90 -13.93 24.38
N LYS A 135 -1.70 -14.25 23.34
CA LYS A 135 -1.93 -15.66 22.96
C LYS A 135 -0.67 -16.36 22.42
N PHE A 136 0.26 -15.62 21.84
CA PHE A 136 1.57 -16.10 21.43
C PHE A 136 2.60 -16.13 22.60
N GLY A 137 2.16 -15.83 23.82
CA GLY A 137 3.02 -15.84 25.00
C GLY A 137 3.87 -14.58 25.17
N ILE A 138 3.53 -13.48 24.48
CA ILE A 138 4.22 -12.20 24.62
C ILE A 138 3.40 -11.33 25.56
N PRO A 139 3.90 -11.07 26.78
CA PRO A 139 3.23 -10.16 27.71
C PRO A 139 3.22 -8.71 27.19
N ASP A 140 2.28 -7.93 27.72
CA ASP A 140 2.21 -6.50 27.42
C ASP A 140 3.54 -5.80 27.75
N ASN A 141 3.93 -4.86 26.90
CA ASN A 141 5.15 -4.07 26.99
C ASN A 141 6.49 -4.83 26.79
N ASN A 142 6.46 -6.09 26.42
CA ASN A 142 7.69 -6.79 26.04
C ASN A 142 8.11 -6.45 24.61
N LYS A 143 9.42 -6.46 24.39
CA LYS A 143 10.00 -6.18 23.09
C LYS A 143 9.92 -7.42 22.19
N PHE A 144 9.54 -7.24 20.95
CA PHE A 144 9.55 -8.30 19.96
C PHE A 144 10.18 -7.85 18.65
N VAL A 145 10.68 -8.81 17.89
CA VAL A 145 11.27 -8.61 16.56
C VAL A 145 10.56 -9.53 15.58
N CYS A 146 10.14 -8.99 14.45
CA CYS A 146 9.63 -9.77 13.33
C CYS A 146 10.74 -10.01 12.33
N LEU A 147 11.06 -11.26 12.05
CA LEU A 147 11.97 -11.66 10.97
C LEU A 147 11.16 -11.79 9.69
N ILE A 148 11.46 -10.95 8.71
CA ILE A 148 10.77 -10.97 7.43
C ILE A 148 11.65 -11.69 6.42
N VAL A 149 11.30 -12.93 6.10
CA VAL A 149 12.00 -13.75 5.10
C VAL A 149 11.06 -13.97 3.93
N ARG A 150 11.50 -13.56 2.74
CA ARG A 150 10.71 -13.72 1.52
C ARG A 150 10.95 -15.10 0.91
N ASP A 151 9.88 -15.71 0.43
CA ASP A 151 9.88 -16.88 -0.46
C ASP A 151 8.96 -16.65 -1.67
N ASP A 152 8.89 -17.63 -2.56
CA ASP A 152 8.02 -17.57 -3.75
C ASP A 152 6.62 -18.19 -3.51
N PHE A 153 6.36 -18.75 -2.33
CA PHE A 153 5.15 -19.48 -2.03
C PHE A 153 3.85 -18.70 -2.37
N TYR A 154 3.82 -17.40 -2.05
CA TYR A 154 2.68 -16.57 -2.37
C TYR A 154 2.48 -16.40 -3.89
N LEU A 155 3.55 -16.22 -4.63
CA LEU A 155 3.49 -16.03 -6.08
C LEU A 155 3.08 -17.31 -6.80
N ASP A 156 3.59 -18.45 -6.34
CA ASP A 156 3.32 -19.76 -6.92
C ASP A 156 1.87 -20.21 -6.68
N ARG A 157 1.33 -19.90 -5.51
CA ARG A 157 0.00 -20.34 -5.11
C ARG A 157 -1.13 -19.38 -5.47
N HIS A 158 -0.83 -18.10 -5.63
CA HIS A 158 -1.87 -17.13 -5.90
C HIS A 158 -2.26 -17.15 -7.38
N LYS A 159 -3.52 -17.52 -7.69
CA LYS A 159 -4.05 -17.70 -9.04
C LYS A 159 -3.80 -16.54 -10.04
N ASN A 160 -3.60 -15.33 -9.54
CA ASN A 160 -3.30 -14.17 -10.38
C ASN A 160 -1.82 -14.09 -10.79
N TYR A 161 -0.95 -14.89 -10.18
CA TYR A 161 0.49 -14.88 -10.38
C TYR A 161 1.07 -16.23 -10.77
N ALA A 162 0.46 -17.34 -10.39
CA ALA A 162 0.96 -18.71 -10.62
C ALA A 162 1.29 -19.03 -12.09
N SER A 163 0.66 -18.33 -13.05
CA SER A 163 0.94 -18.50 -14.49
C SER A 163 2.09 -17.64 -15.02
N LYS A 164 2.70 -16.80 -14.17
CA LYS A 164 3.77 -15.88 -14.56
C LYS A 164 5.11 -16.36 -14.05
N ASP A 165 6.12 -16.28 -14.89
CA ASP A 165 7.50 -16.54 -14.48
C ASP A 165 8.04 -15.36 -13.64
N TYR A 166 8.40 -15.65 -12.39
CA TYR A 166 9.04 -14.73 -11.46
C TYR A 166 10.47 -15.14 -11.10
N SER A 167 11.06 -16.08 -11.84
CA SER A 167 12.43 -16.57 -11.62
C SER A 167 13.47 -15.44 -11.54
N GLN A 168 13.27 -14.37 -12.33
CA GLN A 168 14.10 -13.17 -12.27
C GLN A 168 14.10 -12.46 -10.90
N SER A 169 13.14 -12.78 -10.02
CA SER A 169 13.05 -12.22 -8.68
C SER A 169 13.51 -13.18 -7.60
N SER A 170 13.93 -14.40 -7.94
CA SER A 170 14.32 -15.46 -7.00
C SER A 170 15.56 -15.08 -6.17
N TYR A 171 16.44 -14.21 -6.70
CA TYR A 171 17.59 -13.68 -5.95
C TYR A 171 17.18 -12.94 -4.66
N ARG A 172 15.92 -12.56 -4.53
CA ARG A 172 15.35 -11.88 -3.35
C ARG A 172 14.82 -12.86 -2.30
N ASN A 173 14.79 -14.16 -2.60
CA ASN A 173 14.30 -15.16 -1.68
C ASN A 173 15.38 -15.48 -0.64
N GLY A 174 14.94 -15.58 0.60
CA GLY A 174 15.78 -15.99 1.72
C GLY A 174 15.50 -17.43 2.13
N ASN A 175 16.48 -18.08 2.72
CA ASN A 175 16.28 -19.32 3.44
C ASN A 175 16.13 -18.99 4.93
N ILE A 176 14.99 -19.35 5.53
CA ILE A 176 14.67 -19.08 6.93
C ILE A 176 15.72 -19.68 7.89
N ASP A 177 16.31 -20.83 7.54
CA ASP A 177 17.31 -21.48 8.38
C ASP A 177 18.56 -20.63 8.63
N ARG A 178 18.87 -19.72 7.72
CA ARG A 178 20.01 -18.79 7.86
C ARG A 178 19.78 -17.70 8.90
N TYR A 179 18.55 -17.55 9.38
CA TYR A 179 18.17 -16.55 10.38
C TYR A 179 18.10 -17.13 11.80
N ILE A 180 18.28 -18.46 11.97
CA ILE A 180 18.15 -19.15 13.26
C ILE A 180 19.14 -18.55 14.27
N LEU A 181 20.40 -18.40 13.91
CA LEU A 181 21.43 -17.84 14.82
C LEU A 181 21.08 -16.39 15.24
N ALA A 182 20.55 -15.59 14.33
CA ALA A 182 20.12 -14.23 14.65
C ALA A 182 18.89 -14.23 15.58
N ALA A 183 17.96 -15.17 15.37
CA ALA A 183 16.79 -15.33 16.20
C ALA A 183 17.18 -15.75 17.63
N GLU A 184 18.09 -16.72 17.77
CA GLU A 184 18.61 -17.18 19.07
C GLU A 184 19.33 -16.07 19.83
N GLU A 185 20.19 -15.30 19.14
CA GLU A 185 20.90 -14.17 19.74
C GLU A 185 19.93 -13.08 20.22
N LEU A 186 18.90 -12.76 19.42
CA LEU A 186 17.86 -11.81 19.84
C LEU A 186 17.06 -12.34 21.03
N ALA A 187 16.74 -13.63 21.04
CA ALA A 187 16.05 -14.25 22.16
C ALA A 187 16.91 -14.21 23.45
N ASN A 188 18.21 -14.48 23.35
CA ASN A 188 19.15 -14.37 24.46
C ASN A 188 19.25 -12.94 25.02
N ARG A 189 19.00 -11.93 24.17
CA ARG A 189 18.91 -10.51 24.58
C ARG A 189 17.53 -10.13 25.16
N GLY A 190 16.61 -11.09 25.30
CA GLY A 190 15.30 -10.87 25.90
C GLY A 190 14.23 -10.35 24.94
N TYR A 191 14.41 -10.51 23.62
CA TYR A 191 13.38 -10.23 22.63
C TYR A 191 12.56 -11.48 22.35
N TYR A 192 11.28 -11.30 22.10
CA TYR A 192 10.45 -12.30 21.44
C TYR A 192 10.69 -12.22 19.93
N VAL A 193 10.93 -13.35 19.27
CA VAL A 193 11.27 -13.38 17.84
C VAL A 193 10.23 -14.22 17.09
N PHE A 194 9.73 -13.70 15.97
CA PHE A 194 8.74 -14.33 15.11
C PHE A 194 9.28 -14.55 13.72
#